data_fd66855ba46af19f4692e21e55d7a8cf
#
_entry.id   fd66855ba46af19f4692e21e55d7a8cf
#
_cell.length_a   1.000
_cell.length_b   1.000
_cell.length_c   1.000
_cell.angle_alpha   90.00
_cell.angle_beta   90.00
_cell.angle_gamma   90.00
#
_symmetry.space_group_name_H-M   'P 1'
#
loop_
_entity.id
_entity.type
_entity.pdbx_description
1 polymer ?
#
loop_
_entity_poly.entity_id
_entity_poly.type
_entity_poly.pdbx_seq_one_letter_code
_entity_poly.pdbx_strand_id
1 'polypeptide(L)' 'KEKKVQKEVNLSSFRPEEKQVYNLVKENGAIFQADIIEKTGFSKARMTRIIDKLEGSELVERKRRGMTNVVVLKGE' A
#
# COMPACT_ATOMS: atom_id res chain seq x y z
N LYS A 1 13.04 -15.21 -17.59
CA LYS A 1 12.86 -15.06 -17.37
C LYS A 1 12.47 -14.38 -16.90
N GLU A 2 12.45 -14.31 -16.71
CA GLU A 2 12.21 -13.85 -16.40
C GLU A 2 11.59 -13.33 -15.85
N LYS A 3 11.27 -13.43 -15.66
CA LYS A 3 10.66 -12.94 -15.26
C LYS A 3 10.41 -12.41 -14.40
N LYS A 4 10.59 -12.47 -13.94
CA LYS A 4 10.40 -11.94 -13.09
C LYS A 4 10.43 -10.80 -12.89
N VAL A 5 10.77 -10.46 -13.42
CA VAL A 5 10.91 -9.33 -13.45
C VAL A 5 9.80 -8.60 -13.23
N GLN A 6 8.89 -8.98 -13.41
CA GLN A 6 7.87 -8.33 -13.26
C GLN A 6 7.61 -7.88 -12.03
N LYS A 7 8.24 -8.27 -11.22
CA LYS A 7 8.10 -7.78 -10.04
C LYS A 7 8.66 -6.49 -9.88
N GLU A 8 9.23 -5.93 -10.86
CA GLU A 8 9.73 -4.63 -10.78
C GLU A 8 8.62 -3.70 -10.72
N VAL A 9 8.45 -2.96 -9.67
CA VAL A 9 7.36 -2.05 -9.49
C VAL A 9 7.68 -0.71 -10.14
N ASN A 10 6.86 -0.30 -11.09
CA ASN A 10 7.06 0.97 -11.74
C ASN A 10 6.28 2.03 -11.00
N LEU A 11 6.94 2.78 -10.12
CA LEU A 11 6.31 3.79 -9.31
C LEU A 11 6.28 5.15 -9.96
N SER A 12 6.75 5.26 -11.19
CA SER A 12 6.83 6.58 -11.80
C SER A 12 5.46 7.18 -12.08
N SER A 13 4.43 6.35 -12.17
CA SER A 13 3.09 6.86 -12.40
C SER A 13 2.33 7.14 -11.12
N PHE A 14 2.95 6.90 -9.97
CA PHE A 14 2.31 7.15 -8.69
C PHE A 14 2.73 8.50 -8.13
N ARG A 15 1.85 9.12 -7.38
CA ARG A 15 2.15 10.38 -6.74
C ARG A 15 3.06 10.14 -5.55
N PRO A 16 3.78 11.17 -5.08
CA PRO A 16 4.67 10.99 -3.93
C PRO A 16 3.96 10.43 -2.71
N GLU A 17 2.71 10.84 -2.48
CA GLU A 17 1.97 10.34 -1.33
C GLU A 17 1.67 8.86 -1.48
N GLU A 18 1.45 8.40 -2.71
CA GLU A 18 1.18 6.99 -2.95
C GLU A 18 2.45 6.17 -2.75
N LYS A 19 3.58 6.72 -3.19
CA LYS A 19 4.84 6.04 -2.97
C LYS A 19 5.16 5.94 -1.48
N GLN A 20 4.84 6.99 -0.75
CA GLN A 20 5.10 7.00 0.68
C GLN A 20 4.32 5.91 1.39
N VAL A 21 3.06 5.75 1.06
CA VAL A 21 2.23 4.72 1.67
C VAL A 21 2.75 3.33 1.27
N TYR A 22 3.09 3.16 0.00
CA TYR A 22 3.60 1.89 -0.45
C TYR A 22 4.89 1.52 0.29
N ASN A 23 5.78 2.49 0.47
CA ASN A 23 7.02 2.21 1.17
C ASN A 23 6.79 1.82 2.62
N LEU A 24 5.79 2.44 3.27
CA LEU A 24 5.47 2.06 4.64
C LEU A 24 4.99 0.61 4.70
N VAL A 25 4.17 0.21 3.76
CA VAL A 25 3.70 -1.17 3.73
C VAL A 25 4.85 -2.10 3.43
N LYS A 26 5.72 -1.71 2.50
CA LYS A 26 6.84 -2.54 2.13
C LYS A 26 7.80 -2.77 3.29
N GLU A 27 8.05 -1.71 4.07
CA GLU A 27 8.96 -1.82 5.19
C GLU A 27 8.42 -2.70 6.29
N ASN A 28 7.11 -2.67 6.48
CA ASN A 28 6.48 -3.40 7.57
C ASN A 28 5.92 -4.76 7.17
N GLY A 29 5.75 -4.98 5.89
CA GLY A 29 5.11 -6.21 5.41
C GLY A 29 3.62 -6.20 5.61
N ALA A 30 3.17 -5.73 6.74
CA ALA A 30 1.76 -5.59 7.05
C ALA A 30 1.63 -4.47 8.07
N ILE A 31 0.67 -3.60 7.86
CA ILE A 31 0.52 -2.45 8.75
C ILE A 31 -0.95 -2.07 8.76
N PHE A 32 -1.46 -1.68 9.93
CA PHE A 32 -2.84 -1.27 10.03
C PHE A 32 -3.04 0.05 9.31
N GLN A 33 -4.19 0.18 8.68
CA GLN A 33 -4.50 1.41 7.97
C GLN A 33 -4.46 2.62 8.90
N ALA A 34 -4.94 2.45 10.12
CA ALA A 34 -4.92 3.55 11.09
C ALA A 34 -3.49 4.00 11.39
N ASP A 35 -2.56 3.05 11.42
CA ASP A 35 -1.17 3.40 11.67
C ASP A 35 -0.58 4.18 10.50
N ILE A 36 -0.96 3.82 9.29
CA ILE A 36 -0.48 4.55 8.13
C ILE A 36 -0.99 5.99 8.17
N ILE A 37 -2.25 6.16 8.54
CA ILE A 37 -2.83 7.48 8.65
C ILE A 37 -2.08 8.31 9.68
N GLU A 38 -1.78 7.70 10.81
CA GLU A 38 -1.09 8.40 11.86
C GLU A 38 0.32 8.81 11.44
N LYS A 39 1.02 7.92 10.75
CA LYS A 39 2.38 8.20 10.35
C LYS A 39 2.47 9.21 9.21
N THR A 40 1.48 9.25 8.34
CA THR A 40 1.53 10.15 7.20
C THR A 40 0.78 11.45 7.43
N GLY A 41 -0.22 11.43 8.30
CA GLY A 41 -1.04 12.61 8.52
C GLY A 41 -2.09 12.82 7.44
N PHE A 42 -2.24 11.87 6.54
CA PHE A 42 -3.25 11.99 5.48
C PHE A 42 -4.63 11.74 6.06
N SER A 43 -5.65 12.30 5.43
CA SER A 43 -7.02 12.08 5.87
C SER A 43 -7.43 10.64 5.56
N LYS A 44 -8.47 10.18 6.23
CA LYS A 44 -8.94 8.83 5.99
C LYS A 44 -9.42 8.66 4.56
N ALA A 45 -10.09 9.67 4.02
CA ALA A 45 -10.59 9.59 2.65
C ALA A 45 -9.43 9.51 1.67
N ARG A 46 -8.39 10.32 1.89
CA ARG A 46 -7.24 10.28 1.02
C ARG A 46 -6.52 8.93 1.12
N MET A 47 -6.40 8.42 2.35
CA MET A 47 -5.74 7.15 2.54
C MET A 47 -6.49 6.02 1.82
N THR A 48 -7.80 6.03 1.90
CA THR A 48 -8.60 5.01 1.25
C THR A 48 -8.37 5.04 -0.26
N ARG A 49 -8.32 6.22 -0.85
CA ARG A 49 -8.07 6.33 -2.27
C ARG A 49 -6.69 5.85 -2.65
N ILE A 50 -5.69 6.19 -1.84
CA ILE A 50 -4.32 5.77 -2.10
C ILE A 50 -4.23 4.25 -2.07
N ILE A 51 -4.80 3.65 -1.03
CA ILE A 51 -4.73 2.21 -0.88
C ILE A 51 -5.52 1.53 -1.99
N ASP A 52 -6.66 2.09 -2.37
CA ASP A 52 -7.42 1.53 -3.48
C ASP A 52 -6.59 1.50 -4.76
N LYS A 53 -5.84 2.56 -5.00
CA LYS A 53 -5.02 2.60 -6.20
C LYS A 53 -3.89 1.58 -6.13
N LEU A 54 -3.24 1.49 -4.98
CA LEU A 54 -2.17 0.52 -4.83
C LEU A 54 -2.70 -0.91 -4.94
N GLU A 55 -3.88 -1.14 -4.39
CA GLU A 55 -4.49 -2.46 -4.47
C GLU A 55 -4.88 -2.78 -5.91
N GLY A 56 -5.39 -1.80 -6.62
CA GLY A 56 -5.74 -1.99 -8.02
C GLY A 56 -4.53 -2.29 -8.88
N SER A 57 -3.36 -1.80 -8.48
CA SER A 57 -2.12 -2.09 -9.17
C SER A 57 -1.48 -3.38 -8.66
N GLU A 58 -2.14 -4.05 -7.72
CA GLU A 58 -1.67 -5.32 -7.18
C GLU A 58 -0.35 -5.21 -6.43
N LEU A 59 -0.12 -4.07 -5.83
CA LEU A 59 1.08 -3.86 -5.01
C LEU A 59 0.81 -4.19 -3.56
N VAL A 60 -0.42 -3.97 -3.10
CA VAL A 60 -0.80 -4.27 -1.72
C VAL A 60 -2.17 -4.89 -1.72
N GLU A 61 -2.52 -5.45 -0.58
CA GLU A 61 -3.83 -6.07 -0.42
C GLU A 61 -4.39 -5.63 0.91
N ARG A 62 -5.68 -5.29 0.93
CA ARG A 62 -6.32 -4.84 2.16
C ARG A 62 -7.11 -6.00 2.74
N LYS A 63 -6.83 -6.33 3.99
CA LYS A 63 -7.52 -7.40 4.66
C LYS A 63 -8.21 -6.88 5.91
N ARG A 64 -9.38 -7.45 6.20
CA ARG A 64 -10.11 -7.03 7.36
C ARG A 64 -9.72 -7.87 8.57
N ARG A 65 -9.45 -7.18 9.66
CA ARG A 65 -9.11 -7.87 10.87
C ARG A 65 -9.99 -7.30 11.96
N GLY A 66 -11.04 -7.99 12.30
CA GLY A 66 -11.98 -7.46 13.27
C GLY A 66 -12.61 -6.21 12.75
N MET A 67 -12.46 -5.12 13.48
CA MET A 67 -13.04 -3.85 13.08
C MET A 67 -12.05 -2.96 12.35
N THR A 68 -10.88 -3.47 12.04
CA THR A 68 -9.86 -2.66 11.40
C THR A 68 -9.43 -3.27 10.09
N ASN A 69 -8.71 -2.50 9.31
CA ASN A 69 -8.15 -2.96 8.06
C ASN A 69 -6.64 -3.03 8.16
N VAL A 70 -6.07 -4.10 7.62
CA VAL A 70 -4.63 -4.28 7.56
C VAL A 70 -4.24 -4.24 6.10
N VAL A 71 -3.19 -3.49 5.79
CA VAL A 71 -2.67 -3.41 4.43
C VAL A 71 -1.40 -4.25 4.40
N VAL A 72 -1.37 -5.23 3.51
CA VAL A 72 -0.20 -6.12 3.40
C VAL A 72 0.39 -6.00 2.02
N LEU A 73 1.67 -6.29 1.95
CA LEU A 73 2.36 -6.27 0.68
C LEU A 73 1.92 -7.48 -0.12
N LYS A 74 1.55 -7.25 -1.36
CA LYS A 74 1.10 -8.34 -2.19
C LYS A 74 2.25 -8.85 -3.05
N GLY A 75 2.17 -10.09 -3.42
CA GLY A 75 3.19 -10.63 -4.29
C GLY A 75 4.36 -11.23 -3.56
N GLU A 76 4.22 -11.38 -2.27
CA GLU A 76 5.27 -12.04 -1.51
C GLU A 76 5.17 -13.55 -1.58
#